data_7b690b5e2f5ed86fa98c53a674a5b4ea
#
_entry.id   7b690b5e2f5ed86fa98c53a674a5b4ea
#
_cell.length_a   1.000
_cell.length_b   1.000
_cell.length_c   1.000
_cell.angle_alpha   90.00
_cell.angle_beta   90.00
_cell.angle_gamma   90.00
#
_symmetry.space_group_name_H-M   'P 1'
#
loop_
_entity.id
_entity.type
_entity.pdbx_description
1 polymer ?
#
loop_
_entity_poly.entity_id
_entity_poly.type
_entity_poly.pdbx_seq_one_letter_code
_entity_poly.pdbx_strand_id
1 'polypeptide(L)'
;MIRIDICRPGPRRHQTGISVLGGLLLVILLAIAGAIAWGGFEYVQFTHAPLNVRTAGQTLEVSKGEGFRDIVRQLREQQLTGASPLLWRALAMRLGVANRLHAGEYELAPGMTPTVLLENMAAGRVVHRRVTLVDGWTFAEVRQALAKAPKLKHQLDGTDDAAVMAKFGEAAGTSPEGEFMPDTYDYVLGMSDMDILKRAHAAMQTYLAREWAGRDHSIPLQTPYQALILASLVEKETVVPEERPRIAGVFERRLKIGMKLDTDPSVIYGMGKAYTGNIHKSDLETDTPYNTYTRAGLPPTPIALPSRAAIDAVLHPAAGDALYFVAKGDGTHEFSATLAEHNAAVRKYILGKN
;
A
#
# COMPACT_ATOMS: atom_id res chain seq x y z
N MET A 1 113.73 40.75 -28.86
CA MET A 1 112.66 41.01 -27.85
C MET A 1 111.36 40.58 -28.50
N ILE A 2 110.90 39.33 -28.22
CA ILE A 2 109.71 38.74 -28.85
C ILE A 2 108.59 38.77 -27.78
N ARG A 3 107.47 39.48 -28.04
CA ARG A 3 106.25 39.50 -27.19
C ARG A 3 105.35 38.37 -27.59
N ILE A 4 105.10 37.47 -26.70
CA ILE A 4 104.14 36.39 -26.90
C ILE A 4 102.79 36.91 -26.25
N ASP A 5 101.78 37.11 -27.14
CA ASP A 5 100.40 37.41 -26.71
C ASP A 5 99.69 36.10 -26.37
N ILE A 6 99.37 36.00 -25.07
CA ILE A 6 98.55 34.88 -24.53
C ILE A 6 97.05 35.18 -24.76
N CYS A 7 96.48 34.50 -25.74
CA CYS A 7 95.03 34.55 -25.99
C CYS A 7 94.33 33.86 -24.81
N ARG A 8 93.50 34.61 -24.00
CA ARG A 8 92.65 34.07 -23.01
C ARG A 8 91.35 33.48 -23.70
N PRO A 9 90.94 32.24 -23.40
CA PRO A 9 89.66 31.70 -23.91
C PRO A 9 88.50 32.39 -23.15
N GLY A 10 87.56 32.97 -23.92
CA GLY A 10 86.33 33.57 -23.37
C GLY A 10 85.39 32.52 -22.77
N PRO A 11 84.52 32.91 -21.87
CA PRO A 11 83.58 32.00 -21.20
C PRO A 11 82.64 31.34 -22.21
N ARG A 12 82.67 29.99 -22.33
CA ARG A 12 81.69 29.20 -23.06
C ARG A 12 80.33 29.39 -22.38
N ARG A 13 79.38 30.14 -23.02
CA ARG A 13 78.01 30.13 -22.67
C ARG A 13 77.45 28.71 -22.96
N HIS A 14 77.20 27.92 -21.94
CA HIS A 14 76.37 26.72 -22.06
C HIS A 14 74.97 27.18 -22.47
N GLN A 15 74.65 27.12 -23.75
CA GLN A 15 73.28 27.11 -24.21
C GLN A 15 72.72 25.73 -23.84
N THR A 16 71.99 25.66 -22.74
CA THR A 16 71.08 24.53 -22.40
C THR A 16 69.91 24.64 -23.34
N GLY A 17 70.06 24.21 -24.59
CA GLY A 17 68.95 24.00 -25.49
C GLY A 17 68.12 22.83 -24.97
N ILE A 18 66.87 23.11 -24.61
CA ILE A 18 65.85 22.04 -24.37
C ILE A 18 65.86 21.19 -25.63
N SER A 19 66.23 19.90 -25.54
CA SER A 19 66.17 19.00 -26.68
C SER A 19 64.76 18.99 -27.24
N VAL A 20 64.57 18.90 -28.55
CA VAL A 20 63.23 18.87 -29.21
C VAL A 20 62.33 17.82 -28.56
N LEU A 21 62.88 16.72 -28.11
CA LEU A 21 62.20 15.65 -27.37
C LEU A 21 61.73 16.12 -26.00
N GLY A 22 62.55 16.90 -25.26
CA GLY A 22 62.17 17.50 -23.96
C GLY A 22 61.06 18.55 -24.09
N GLY A 23 61.11 19.36 -25.18
CA GLY A 23 60.05 20.30 -25.52
C GLY A 23 58.72 19.61 -25.83
N LEU A 24 58.75 18.52 -26.60
CA LEU A 24 57.58 17.72 -26.94
C LEU A 24 56.96 17.06 -25.67
N LEU A 25 57.81 16.49 -24.81
CA LEU A 25 57.39 15.92 -23.55
C LEU A 25 56.70 16.95 -22.64
N LEU A 26 57.25 18.15 -22.54
CA LEU A 26 56.65 19.23 -21.76
C LEU A 26 55.30 19.66 -22.29
N VAL A 27 55.13 19.78 -23.64
CA VAL A 27 53.86 20.10 -24.25
C VAL A 27 52.83 19.00 -23.98
N ILE A 28 53.20 17.72 -24.08
CA ILE A 28 52.29 16.60 -23.73
C ILE A 28 51.90 16.64 -22.28
N LEU A 29 52.81 16.88 -21.35
CA LEU A 29 52.50 16.99 -19.92
C LEU A 29 51.58 18.17 -19.61
N LEU A 30 51.78 19.31 -20.26
CA LEU A 30 50.92 20.49 -20.11
C LEU A 30 49.52 20.20 -20.71
N ALA A 31 49.43 19.51 -21.82
CA ALA A 31 48.13 19.09 -22.42
C ALA A 31 47.39 18.11 -21.49
N ILE A 32 48.09 17.14 -20.89
CA ILE A 32 47.51 16.20 -19.94
C ILE A 32 47.04 16.94 -18.68
N ALA A 33 47.86 17.84 -18.12
CA ALA A 33 47.52 18.64 -16.96
C ALA A 33 46.28 19.53 -17.24
N GLY A 34 46.21 20.15 -18.42
CA GLY A 34 45.08 20.93 -18.89
C GLY A 34 43.82 20.08 -19.01
N ALA A 35 43.90 18.88 -19.58
CA ALA A 35 42.80 17.95 -19.69
C ALA A 35 42.28 17.46 -18.33
N ILE A 36 43.20 17.17 -17.39
CA ILE A 36 42.83 16.79 -16.03
C ILE A 36 42.12 17.97 -15.28
N ALA A 37 42.69 19.19 -15.41
CA ALA A 37 42.07 20.38 -14.81
C ALA A 37 40.70 20.67 -15.38
N TRP A 38 40.56 20.58 -16.71
CA TRP A 38 39.26 20.73 -17.40
C TRP A 38 38.24 19.66 -16.95
N GLY A 39 38.64 18.37 -16.97
CA GLY A 39 37.80 17.28 -16.53
C GLY A 39 37.39 17.40 -15.06
N GLY A 40 38.31 17.85 -14.19
CA GLY A 40 38.02 18.14 -12.79
C GLY A 40 37.02 19.29 -12.60
N PHE A 41 37.17 20.35 -13.37
CA PHE A 41 36.22 21.48 -13.37
C PHE A 41 34.82 21.03 -13.84
N GLU A 42 34.75 20.32 -14.96
CA GLU A 42 33.50 19.80 -15.51
C GLU A 42 32.81 18.83 -14.51
N TYR A 43 33.60 17.99 -13.84
CA TYR A 43 33.10 17.08 -12.83
C TYR A 43 32.50 17.82 -11.61
N VAL A 44 33.18 18.85 -11.11
CA VAL A 44 32.67 19.69 -10.00
C VAL A 44 31.40 20.40 -10.40
N GLN A 45 31.38 21.01 -11.57
CA GLN A 45 30.17 21.63 -12.13
C GLN A 45 29.03 20.63 -12.20
N PHE A 46 29.25 19.46 -12.77
CA PHE A 46 28.25 18.40 -12.89
C PHE A 46 27.68 17.97 -11.55
N THR A 47 28.53 17.75 -10.53
CA THR A 47 28.05 17.24 -9.22
C THR A 47 27.18 18.24 -8.46
N HIS A 48 27.32 19.55 -8.73
CA HIS A 48 26.59 20.63 -8.07
C HIS A 48 25.48 21.21 -8.94
N ALA A 49 25.52 21.04 -10.25
CA ALA A 49 24.47 21.51 -11.14
C ALA A 49 23.16 20.77 -10.89
N PRO A 50 22.03 21.49 -10.78
CA PRO A 50 20.74 20.83 -10.65
C PRO A 50 20.37 20.04 -11.91
N LEU A 51 19.64 18.96 -11.71
CA LEU A 51 18.97 18.25 -12.80
C LEU A 51 17.91 19.17 -13.44
N ASN A 52 17.65 18.96 -14.74
CA ASN A 52 16.66 19.75 -15.47
C ASN A 52 15.24 19.25 -15.19
N VAL A 53 14.81 19.38 -13.93
CA VAL A 53 13.46 19.04 -13.50
C VAL A 53 12.53 20.21 -13.82
N ARG A 54 11.58 20.02 -14.75
CA ARG A 54 10.71 21.07 -15.27
C ARG A 54 9.45 21.28 -14.46
N THR A 55 8.94 20.21 -13.83
CA THR A 55 7.67 20.22 -13.09
C THR A 55 7.85 19.52 -11.76
N ALA A 56 7.20 20.05 -10.72
CA ALA A 56 7.08 19.34 -9.44
C ALA A 56 6.29 18.02 -9.63
N GLY A 57 6.69 16.97 -8.91
CA GLY A 57 6.06 15.65 -9.02
C GLY A 57 6.54 14.82 -10.21
N GLN A 58 7.55 15.29 -10.97
CA GLN A 58 8.21 14.44 -11.96
C GLN A 58 8.92 13.29 -11.26
N THR A 59 8.83 12.08 -11.81
CA THR A 59 9.44 10.88 -11.22
C THR A 59 10.36 10.17 -12.19
N LEU A 60 11.35 9.45 -11.65
CA LEU A 60 12.22 8.52 -12.36
C LEU A 60 11.87 7.11 -11.91
N GLU A 61 11.46 6.25 -12.84
CA GLU A 61 11.15 4.86 -12.57
C GLU A 61 12.36 3.98 -12.88
N VAL A 62 12.79 3.19 -11.91
CA VAL A 62 13.87 2.21 -12.05
C VAL A 62 13.31 0.82 -11.82
N SER A 63 13.34 0.00 -12.87
CA SER A 63 12.81 -1.35 -12.86
C SER A 63 13.74 -2.33 -12.13
N LYS A 64 13.17 -3.42 -11.60
CA LYS A 64 13.98 -4.48 -10.99
C LYS A 64 14.91 -5.13 -12.05
N GLY A 65 16.23 -5.12 -11.77
CA GLY A 65 17.25 -5.65 -12.69
C GLY A 65 17.78 -4.62 -13.68
N GLU A 66 17.30 -3.39 -13.66
CA GLU A 66 17.82 -2.31 -14.49
C GLU A 66 19.22 -1.91 -14.02
N GLY A 67 20.15 -1.84 -14.97
CA GLY A 67 21.55 -1.53 -14.69
C GLY A 67 21.81 -0.01 -14.60
N PHE A 68 22.89 0.36 -13.92
CA PHE A 68 23.33 1.77 -13.81
C PHE A 68 23.39 2.50 -15.16
N ARG A 69 23.85 1.81 -16.24
CA ARG A 69 23.92 2.40 -17.58
C ARG A 69 22.53 2.74 -18.14
N ASP A 70 21.55 1.91 -17.86
CA ASP A 70 20.19 2.10 -18.34
C ASP A 70 19.53 3.28 -17.62
N ILE A 71 19.76 3.41 -16.31
CA ILE A 71 19.33 4.56 -15.52
C ILE A 71 19.89 5.88 -16.08
N VAL A 72 21.19 5.92 -16.35
CA VAL A 72 21.83 7.12 -16.94
C VAL A 72 21.29 7.40 -18.34
N ARG A 73 21.05 6.37 -19.16
CA ARG A 73 20.41 6.53 -20.48
C ARG A 73 19.02 7.14 -20.32
N GLN A 74 18.20 6.63 -19.44
CA GLN A 74 16.84 7.12 -19.16
C GLN A 74 16.85 8.59 -18.70
N LEU A 75 17.78 8.99 -17.81
CA LEU A 75 17.94 10.38 -17.38
C LEU A 75 18.24 11.32 -18.56
N ARG A 76 19.02 10.87 -19.52
CA ARG A 76 19.34 11.65 -20.73
C ARG A 76 18.19 11.68 -21.73
N GLU A 77 17.50 10.57 -21.95
CA GLU A 77 16.31 10.49 -22.81
C GLU A 77 15.17 11.38 -22.30
N GLN A 78 15.00 11.44 -20.99
CA GLN A 78 14.05 12.36 -20.34
C GLN A 78 14.55 13.83 -20.26
N GLN A 79 15.73 14.12 -20.84
CA GLN A 79 16.36 15.43 -20.83
C GLN A 79 16.61 16.01 -19.42
N LEU A 80 16.72 15.14 -18.40
CA LEU A 80 17.02 15.53 -17.03
C LEU A 80 18.49 15.93 -16.86
N THR A 81 19.36 15.44 -17.73
CA THR A 81 20.79 15.76 -17.74
C THR A 81 21.36 15.73 -19.16
N GLY A 82 22.29 16.63 -19.45
CA GLY A 82 23.16 16.59 -20.64
C GLY A 82 24.51 15.93 -20.36
N ALA A 83 24.83 15.62 -19.13
CA ALA A 83 26.13 15.13 -18.70
C ALA A 83 26.50 13.78 -19.35
N SER A 84 27.79 13.57 -19.58
CA SER A 84 28.29 12.32 -20.16
C SER A 84 28.13 11.14 -19.19
N PRO A 85 27.93 9.91 -19.69
CA PRO A 85 27.86 8.72 -18.83
C PRO A 85 29.12 8.49 -17.98
N LEU A 86 30.27 9.03 -18.42
CA LEU A 86 31.52 8.92 -17.68
C LEU A 86 31.48 9.72 -16.37
N LEU A 87 30.89 10.93 -16.39
CA LEU A 87 30.75 11.76 -15.19
C LEU A 87 29.82 11.09 -14.17
N TRP A 88 28.70 10.53 -14.63
CA TRP A 88 27.78 9.76 -13.79
C TRP A 88 28.46 8.53 -13.16
N ARG A 89 29.26 7.79 -13.96
CA ARG A 89 30.03 6.64 -13.46
C ARG A 89 31.07 7.05 -12.44
N ALA A 90 31.82 8.13 -12.69
CA ALA A 90 32.80 8.66 -11.77
C ALA A 90 32.14 9.07 -10.43
N LEU A 91 30.98 9.74 -10.48
CA LEU A 91 30.23 10.11 -9.30
C LEU A 91 29.75 8.88 -8.53
N ALA A 92 29.14 7.89 -9.19
CA ALA A 92 28.68 6.67 -8.56
C ALA A 92 29.81 5.85 -7.91
N MET A 93 30.98 5.81 -8.54
CA MET A 93 32.18 5.18 -7.97
C MET A 93 32.68 5.95 -6.75
N ARG A 94 32.75 7.28 -6.80
CA ARG A 94 33.15 8.13 -5.67
C ARG A 94 32.25 7.95 -4.48
N LEU A 95 30.93 7.86 -4.68
CA LEU A 95 29.92 7.64 -3.65
C LEU A 95 29.86 6.18 -3.19
N GLY A 96 30.49 5.24 -3.89
CA GLY A 96 30.42 3.80 -3.59
C GLY A 96 29.05 3.19 -3.82
N VAL A 97 28.22 3.77 -4.72
CA VAL A 97 26.80 3.39 -4.88
C VAL A 97 26.51 2.66 -6.21
N ALA A 98 27.47 2.49 -7.07
CA ALA A 98 27.26 1.96 -8.45
C ALA A 98 26.52 0.61 -8.50
N ASN A 99 26.65 -0.23 -7.47
CA ASN A 99 26.02 -1.56 -7.36
C ASN A 99 24.99 -1.61 -6.21
N ARG A 100 24.56 -0.46 -5.68
CA ARG A 100 23.67 -0.37 -4.51
C ARG A 100 22.39 0.41 -4.80
N LEU A 101 22.11 0.67 -6.07
CA LEU A 101 20.89 1.39 -6.45
C LEU A 101 19.69 0.45 -6.36
N HIS A 102 18.67 0.90 -5.63
CA HIS A 102 17.43 0.16 -5.47
C HIS A 102 16.47 0.46 -6.62
N ALA A 103 15.74 -0.57 -7.04
CA ALA A 103 14.60 -0.41 -7.95
C ALA A 103 13.46 0.34 -7.23
N GLY A 104 12.72 1.15 -7.96
CA GLY A 104 11.61 1.92 -7.42
C GLY A 104 11.33 3.19 -8.22
N GLU A 105 10.41 3.98 -7.76
CA GLU A 105 10.07 5.29 -8.30
C GLU A 105 10.66 6.38 -7.41
N TYR A 106 11.42 7.30 -8.00
CA TYR A 106 12.09 8.36 -7.30
C TYR A 106 11.50 9.70 -7.68
N GLU A 107 11.04 10.46 -6.69
CA GLU A 107 10.60 11.84 -6.92
C GLU A 107 11.79 12.73 -7.24
N LEU A 108 11.64 13.52 -8.28
CA LEU A 108 12.62 14.50 -8.74
C LEU A 108 12.15 15.90 -8.31
N ALA A 109 12.86 16.50 -7.37
CA ALA A 109 12.55 17.85 -6.92
C ALA A 109 13.32 18.89 -7.75
N PRO A 110 12.73 20.09 -8.03
CA PRO A 110 13.47 21.20 -8.58
C PRO A 110 14.71 21.53 -7.72
N GLY A 111 15.85 21.70 -8.36
CA GLY A 111 17.12 21.94 -7.66
C GLY A 111 17.86 20.67 -7.20
N MET A 112 17.30 19.48 -7.39
CA MET A 112 17.97 18.21 -7.06
C MET A 112 19.23 18.04 -7.91
N THR A 113 20.35 17.69 -7.26
CA THR A 113 21.62 17.43 -7.94
C THR A 113 21.81 15.94 -8.25
N PRO A 114 22.72 15.57 -9.20
CA PRO A 114 23.08 14.18 -9.46
C PRO A 114 23.53 13.42 -8.19
N THR A 115 24.25 14.10 -7.30
CA THR A 115 24.69 13.53 -6.01
C THR A 115 23.50 13.10 -5.15
N VAL A 116 22.55 14.01 -4.93
CA VAL A 116 21.36 13.75 -4.10
C VAL A 116 20.49 12.63 -4.73
N LEU A 117 20.36 12.62 -6.05
CA LEU A 117 19.60 11.54 -6.71
C LEU A 117 20.25 10.17 -6.46
N LEU A 118 21.55 10.02 -6.67
CA LEU A 118 22.25 8.75 -6.44
C LEU A 118 22.24 8.32 -4.97
N GLU A 119 22.35 9.26 -4.04
CA GLU A 119 22.21 8.99 -2.61
C GLU A 119 20.79 8.52 -2.25
N ASN A 120 19.75 9.15 -2.80
CA ASN A 120 18.37 8.72 -2.62
C ASN A 120 18.15 7.31 -3.16
N MET A 121 18.69 7.02 -4.36
CA MET A 121 18.60 5.71 -4.98
C MET A 121 19.33 4.63 -4.17
N ALA A 122 20.51 4.94 -3.63
CA ALA A 122 21.27 4.02 -2.80
C ALA A 122 20.64 3.80 -1.42
N ALA A 123 19.94 4.79 -0.90
CA ALA A 123 19.19 4.70 0.36
C ALA A 123 17.78 4.10 0.19
N GLY A 124 17.35 3.81 -1.05
CA GLY A 124 16.00 3.30 -1.33
C GLY A 124 14.88 4.27 -0.98
N ARG A 125 15.10 5.59 -1.07
CA ARG A 125 14.09 6.63 -0.80
C ARG A 125 13.12 6.74 -1.96
N VAL A 126 12.28 5.73 -2.12
CA VAL A 126 11.30 5.62 -3.20
C VAL A 126 9.99 6.32 -2.85
N VAL A 127 9.18 6.60 -3.87
CA VAL A 127 7.82 7.10 -3.70
C VAL A 127 6.95 6.00 -3.08
N HIS A 128 6.34 6.30 -1.95
CA HIS A 128 5.33 5.46 -1.31
C HIS A 128 3.93 5.91 -1.70
N ARG A 129 3.10 4.97 -2.06
CA ARG A 129 1.68 5.15 -2.33
C ARG A 129 0.86 4.37 -1.33
N ARG A 130 -0.43 4.69 -1.22
CA ARG A 130 -1.33 4.03 -0.29
C ARG A 130 -2.60 3.60 -1.00
N VAL A 131 -3.12 2.46 -0.56
CA VAL A 131 -4.47 2.01 -0.86
C VAL A 131 -5.16 1.65 0.44
N THR A 132 -6.39 2.15 0.63
CA THR A 132 -7.18 1.88 1.83
C THR A 132 -8.25 0.84 1.48
N LEU A 133 -8.29 -0.23 2.27
CA LEU A 133 -9.41 -1.17 2.33
C LEU A 133 -10.30 -0.70 3.46
N VAL A 134 -11.54 -0.34 3.18
CA VAL A 134 -12.43 0.33 4.12
C VAL A 134 -13.30 -0.70 4.85
N ASP A 135 -13.53 -0.45 6.14
CA ASP A 135 -14.47 -1.24 6.96
C ASP A 135 -15.83 -1.34 6.26
N GLY A 136 -16.43 -2.51 6.30
CA GLY A 136 -17.75 -2.76 5.69
C GLY A 136 -17.77 -2.89 4.17
N TRP A 137 -16.63 -2.81 3.48
CA TRP A 137 -16.56 -3.11 2.06
C TRP A 137 -16.72 -4.61 1.79
N THR A 138 -17.32 -4.91 0.66
CA THR A 138 -17.30 -6.24 0.06
C THR A 138 -15.97 -6.51 -0.64
N PHE A 139 -15.64 -7.77 -0.88
CA PHE A 139 -14.43 -8.11 -1.65
C PHE A 139 -14.47 -7.54 -3.08
N ALA A 140 -15.65 -7.40 -3.67
CA ALA A 140 -15.81 -6.76 -4.97
C ALA A 140 -15.36 -5.28 -4.94
N GLU A 141 -15.66 -4.54 -3.87
CA GLU A 141 -15.21 -3.16 -3.67
C GLU A 141 -13.69 -3.09 -3.42
N VAL A 142 -13.14 -4.06 -2.68
CA VAL A 142 -11.68 -4.21 -2.52
C VAL A 142 -10.99 -4.38 -3.87
N ARG A 143 -11.50 -5.28 -4.73
CA ARG A 143 -10.96 -5.46 -6.09
C ARG A 143 -10.99 -4.17 -6.90
N GLN A 144 -12.09 -3.40 -6.82
CA GLN A 144 -12.19 -2.11 -7.52
C GLN A 144 -11.16 -1.08 -7.01
N ALA A 145 -10.93 -1.01 -5.71
CA ALA A 145 -9.95 -0.11 -5.13
C ALA A 145 -8.52 -0.48 -5.57
N LEU A 146 -8.19 -1.77 -5.54
CA LEU A 146 -6.90 -2.29 -5.99
C LEU A 146 -6.69 -2.06 -7.50
N ALA A 147 -7.72 -2.26 -8.32
CA ALA A 147 -7.66 -2.01 -9.76
C ALA A 147 -7.47 -0.52 -10.11
N LYS A 148 -7.91 0.40 -9.25
CA LYS A 148 -7.72 1.85 -9.42
C LYS A 148 -6.39 2.36 -8.83
N ALA A 149 -5.66 1.53 -8.08
CA ALA A 149 -4.42 1.94 -7.41
C ALA A 149 -3.30 2.18 -8.45
N PRO A 150 -2.76 3.42 -8.57
CA PRO A 150 -1.79 3.74 -9.60
C PRO A 150 -0.47 3.00 -9.38
N LYS A 151 0.18 2.53 -10.46
CA LYS A 151 1.47 1.84 -10.44
C LYS A 151 1.49 0.49 -9.69
N LEU A 152 0.35 0.00 -9.24
CA LEU A 152 0.20 -1.35 -8.70
C LEU A 152 0.11 -2.36 -9.86
N LYS A 153 0.74 -3.51 -9.74
CA LYS A 153 0.60 -4.60 -10.73
C LYS A 153 -0.71 -5.35 -10.49
N HIS A 154 -1.53 -5.48 -11.53
CA HIS A 154 -2.84 -6.11 -11.45
C HIS A 154 -2.74 -7.60 -11.74
N GLN A 155 -2.51 -8.42 -10.71
CA GLN A 155 -2.48 -9.90 -10.78
C GLN A 155 -3.84 -10.55 -10.49
N LEU A 156 -4.79 -9.75 -10.01
CA LEU A 156 -6.18 -10.19 -9.79
C LEU A 156 -7.02 -10.19 -11.07
N ASP A 157 -6.56 -9.49 -12.12
CA ASP A 157 -7.29 -9.41 -13.37
C ASP A 157 -7.53 -10.81 -13.96
N GLY A 158 -8.80 -11.11 -14.26
CA GLY A 158 -9.19 -12.43 -14.75
C GLY A 158 -9.11 -13.58 -13.73
N THR A 159 -8.74 -13.30 -12.46
CA THR A 159 -8.74 -14.33 -11.41
C THR A 159 -10.14 -14.41 -10.79
N ASP A 160 -10.71 -15.61 -10.73
CA ASP A 160 -11.94 -15.90 -10.03
C ASP A 160 -11.76 -15.74 -8.51
N ASP A 161 -12.77 -15.22 -7.81
CA ASP A 161 -12.79 -15.03 -6.38
C ASP A 161 -12.52 -16.35 -5.62
N ALA A 162 -13.07 -17.47 -6.10
CA ALA A 162 -12.79 -18.80 -5.54
C ALA A 162 -11.32 -19.22 -5.65
N ALA A 163 -10.59 -18.71 -6.67
CA ALA A 163 -9.18 -18.98 -6.87
C ALA A 163 -8.25 -18.04 -6.08
N VAL A 164 -8.75 -16.92 -5.57
CA VAL A 164 -7.93 -15.95 -4.81
C VAL A 164 -7.41 -16.60 -3.53
N MET A 165 -8.28 -17.21 -2.75
CA MET A 165 -7.93 -17.78 -1.43
C MET A 165 -6.98 -18.97 -1.54
N ALA A 166 -7.05 -19.74 -2.63
CA ALA A 166 -6.08 -20.82 -2.89
C ALA A 166 -4.64 -20.31 -3.02
N LYS A 167 -4.43 -19.05 -3.45
CA LYS A 167 -3.09 -18.42 -3.50
C LYS A 167 -2.51 -18.11 -2.11
N PHE A 168 -3.33 -18.11 -1.08
CA PHE A 168 -2.94 -17.91 0.32
C PHE A 168 -2.85 -19.23 1.11
N GLY A 169 -3.08 -20.37 0.45
CA GLY A 169 -3.02 -21.70 1.05
C GLY A 169 -4.33 -22.16 1.69
N GLU A 170 -5.40 -21.41 1.49
CA GLU A 170 -6.73 -21.79 1.96
C GLU A 170 -7.37 -22.88 1.09
N ALA A 171 -8.36 -23.56 1.63
CA ALA A 171 -9.08 -24.59 0.91
C ALA A 171 -9.71 -24.08 -0.37
N ALA A 172 -9.76 -24.90 -1.41
CA ALA A 172 -10.41 -24.55 -2.66
C ALA A 172 -11.91 -24.20 -2.43
N GLY A 173 -12.35 -23.07 -2.94
CA GLY A 173 -13.71 -22.60 -2.78
C GLY A 173 -13.97 -21.77 -1.51
N THR A 174 -12.96 -21.54 -0.66
CA THR A 174 -13.08 -20.56 0.44
C THR A 174 -13.41 -19.18 -0.14
N SER A 175 -14.44 -18.53 0.41
CA SER A 175 -14.81 -17.17 0.00
C SER A 175 -13.75 -16.17 0.46
N PRO A 176 -13.35 -15.22 -0.38
CA PRO A 176 -12.47 -14.11 0.03
C PRO A 176 -13.18 -13.05 0.88
N GLU A 177 -14.53 -13.15 1.00
CA GLU A 177 -15.32 -12.18 1.72
C GLU A 177 -14.98 -12.16 3.22
N GLY A 178 -14.68 -10.97 3.75
CA GLY A 178 -14.32 -10.80 5.16
C GLY A 178 -12.90 -11.19 5.55
N GLU A 179 -12.13 -11.84 4.67
CA GLU A 179 -10.82 -12.45 4.98
C GLU A 179 -9.64 -11.46 5.00
N PHE A 180 -9.87 -10.20 4.65
CA PHE A 180 -8.83 -9.19 4.55
C PHE A 180 -9.04 -8.09 5.59
N MET A 181 -8.01 -7.81 6.41
CA MET A 181 -8.09 -6.74 7.40
C MET A 181 -8.25 -5.39 6.71
N PRO A 182 -9.34 -4.64 6.98
CA PRO A 182 -9.44 -3.26 6.53
C PRO A 182 -8.39 -2.40 7.23
N ASP A 183 -7.60 -1.69 6.42
CA ASP A 183 -6.53 -0.80 6.86
C ASP A 183 -5.99 -0.02 5.65
N THR A 184 -5.07 0.90 5.89
CA THR A 184 -4.33 1.59 4.83
C THR A 184 -2.99 0.90 4.58
N TYR A 185 -2.79 0.41 3.36
CA TYR A 185 -1.62 -0.35 2.96
C TYR A 185 -0.69 0.49 2.09
N ASP A 186 0.54 0.69 2.58
CA ASP A 186 1.60 1.31 1.78
C ASP A 186 2.12 0.33 0.73
N TYR A 187 2.42 0.86 -0.47
CA TYR A 187 3.05 0.11 -1.55
C TYR A 187 4.00 0.99 -2.36
N VAL A 188 4.89 0.36 -3.10
CA VAL A 188 5.87 1.00 -3.97
C VAL A 188 5.78 0.44 -5.39
N LEU A 189 6.38 1.13 -6.36
CA LEU A 189 6.47 0.65 -7.74
C LEU A 189 6.97 -0.80 -7.80
N GLY A 190 6.26 -1.64 -8.56
CA GLY A 190 6.60 -3.05 -8.74
C GLY A 190 5.89 -4.03 -7.81
N MET A 191 5.24 -3.56 -6.74
CA MET A 191 4.33 -4.38 -5.94
C MET A 191 3.03 -4.67 -6.69
N SER A 192 2.37 -5.76 -6.31
CA SER A 192 1.10 -6.20 -6.88
C SER A 192 -0.07 -6.06 -5.89
N ASP A 193 -1.29 -6.08 -6.42
CA ASP A 193 -2.53 -6.23 -5.66
C ASP A 193 -2.51 -7.49 -4.77
N MET A 194 -1.93 -8.59 -5.26
CA MET A 194 -1.72 -9.81 -4.47
C MET A 194 -0.78 -9.60 -3.28
N ASP A 195 0.24 -8.73 -3.39
CA ASP A 195 1.12 -8.39 -2.27
C ASP A 195 0.36 -7.62 -1.18
N ILE A 196 -0.57 -6.75 -1.57
CA ILE A 196 -1.46 -6.06 -0.63
C ILE A 196 -2.39 -7.05 0.06
N LEU A 197 -3.09 -7.88 -0.72
CA LEU A 197 -4.02 -8.88 -0.18
C LEU A 197 -3.32 -9.87 0.75
N LYS A 198 -2.09 -10.28 0.43
CA LYS A 198 -1.31 -11.18 1.31
C LYS A 198 -1.06 -10.55 2.68
N ARG A 199 -0.73 -9.26 2.72
CA ARG A 199 -0.52 -8.53 3.98
C ARG A 199 -1.84 -8.35 4.73
N ALA A 200 -2.91 -8.01 4.02
CA ALA A 200 -4.24 -7.82 4.61
C ALA A 200 -4.80 -9.12 5.19
N HIS A 201 -4.66 -10.24 4.47
CA HIS A 201 -5.06 -11.56 4.95
C HIS A 201 -4.23 -11.99 6.17
N ALA A 202 -2.89 -11.87 6.12
CA ALA A 202 -2.04 -12.20 7.26
C ALA A 202 -2.36 -11.35 8.50
N ALA A 203 -2.70 -10.07 8.31
CA ALA A 203 -3.13 -9.18 9.40
C ALA A 203 -4.46 -9.63 10.01
N MET A 204 -5.44 -10.03 9.17
CA MET A 204 -6.73 -10.56 9.62
C MET A 204 -6.55 -11.85 10.40
N GLN A 205 -5.82 -12.82 9.86
CA GLN A 205 -5.58 -14.10 10.53
C GLN A 205 -4.87 -13.92 11.87
N THR A 206 -3.85 -13.07 11.92
CA THR A 206 -3.10 -12.79 13.15
C THR A 206 -4.01 -12.13 14.21
N TYR A 207 -4.79 -11.14 13.80
CA TYR A 207 -5.70 -10.45 14.70
C TYR A 207 -6.78 -11.38 15.23
N LEU A 208 -7.49 -12.05 14.33
CA LEU A 208 -8.58 -12.96 14.68
C LEU A 208 -8.13 -14.10 15.60
N ALA A 209 -6.98 -14.71 15.33
CA ALA A 209 -6.44 -15.77 16.18
C ALA A 209 -6.12 -15.29 17.60
N ARG A 210 -5.54 -14.09 17.72
CA ARG A 210 -5.22 -13.49 19.02
C ARG A 210 -6.50 -13.18 19.82
N GLU A 211 -7.46 -12.51 19.22
CA GLU A 211 -8.70 -12.12 19.89
C GLU A 211 -9.58 -13.34 20.21
N TRP A 212 -9.62 -14.34 19.31
CA TRP A 212 -10.32 -15.59 19.57
C TRP A 212 -9.80 -16.33 20.80
N ALA A 213 -8.48 -16.30 21.04
CA ALA A 213 -7.89 -16.90 22.24
C ALA A 213 -8.35 -16.24 23.54
N GLY A 214 -8.62 -14.94 23.50
CA GLY A 214 -9.08 -14.13 24.66
C GLY A 214 -10.60 -13.98 24.77
N ARG A 215 -11.38 -14.62 23.87
CA ARG A 215 -12.83 -14.43 23.80
C ARG A 215 -13.60 -14.77 25.07
N ASP A 216 -14.76 -14.24 25.25
CA ASP A 216 -15.76 -14.76 26.20
C ASP A 216 -16.15 -16.19 25.79
N HIS A 217 -15.86 -17.17 26.64
CA HIS A 217 -16.17 -18.58 26.39
C HIS A 217 -17.67 -18.91 26.45
N SER A 218 -18.52 -17.98 26.86
CA SER A 218 -19.97 -18.14 26.88
C SER A 218 -20.65 -17.88 25.53
N ILE A 219 -19.93 -17.32 24.52
CA ILE A 219 -20.50 -17.07 23.20
C ILE A 219 -20.87 -18.36 22.46
N PRO A 220 -21.89 -18.36 21.59
CA PRO A 220 -22.35 -19.58 20.91
C PRO A 220 -21.51 -19.96 19.69
N LEU A 221 -20.41 -19.24 19.43
CA LEU A 221 -19.56 -19.43 18.25
C LEU A 221 -18.54 -20.53 18.50
N GLN A 222 -18.34 -21.40 17.51
CA GLN A 222 -17.49 -22.59 17.62
C GLN A 222 -16.13 -22.42 16.93
N THR A 223 -16.01 -21.49 16.00
CA THR A 223 -14.80 -21.27 15.21
C THR A 223 -14.52 -19.78 15.04
N PRO A 224 -13.23 -19.39 14.81
CA PRO A 224 -12.88 -18.01 14.46
C PRO A 224 -13.63 -17.50 13.22
N TYR A 225 -13.85 -18.38 12.24
CA TYR A 225 -14.57 -18.02 11.02
C TYR A 225 -16.04 -17.65 11.30
N GLN A 226 -16.71 -18.33 12.23
CA GLN A 226 -18.06 -17.93 12.68
C GLN A 226 -18.07 -16.55 13.34
N ALA A 227 -17.01 -16.20 14.08
CA ALA A 227 -16.86 -14.86 14.62
C ALA A 227 -16.68 -13.81 13.52
N LEU A 228 -15.92 -14.14 12.48
CA LEU A 228 -15.74 -13.27 11.32
C LEU A 228 -17.07 -13.03 10.57
N ILE A 229 -17.87 -14.09 10.39
CA ILE A 229 -19.22 -13.98 9.80
C ILE A 229 -20.09 -13.03 10.63
N LEU A 230 -20.19 -13.27 11.95
CA LEU A 230 -21.03 -12.44 12.80
C LEU A 230 -20.53 -11.00 12.87
N ALA A 231 -19.21 -10.79 12.93
CA ALA A 231 -18.60 -9.46 12.93
C ALA A 231 -18.94 -8.68 11.66
N SER A 232 -19.02 -9.34 10.50
CA SER A 232 -19.43 -8.70 9.26
C SER A 232 -20.89 -8.23 9.26
N LEU A 233 -21.77 -8.95 9.96
CA LEU A 233 -23.15 -8.52 10.17
C LEU A 233 -23.20 -7.29 11.10
N VAL A 234 -22.50 -7.35 12.24
CA VAL A 234 -22.42 -6.23 13.20
C VAL A 234 -21.84 -4.97 12.54
N GLU A 235 -20.81 -5.13 11.69
CA GLU A 235 -20.20 -4.01 10.96
C GLU A 235 -21.19 -3.29 10.06
N LYS A 236 -22.11 -4.03 9.43
CA LYS A 236 -23.13 -3.48 8.53
C LYS A 236 -24.37 -2.95 9.23
N GLU A 237 -24.57 -3.27 10.51
CA GLU A 237 -25.76 -2.84 11.27
C GLU A 237 -25.59 -1.45 11.88
N THR A 238 -24.41 -1.10 12.36
CA THR A 238 -24.23 0.19 13.04
C THR A 238 -22.88 0.83 12.76
N VAL A 239 -22.91 2.14 12.58
CA VAL A 239 -21.73 3.00 12.56
C VAL A 239 -21.37 3.52 13.95
N VAL A 240 -22.24 3.31 14.97
CA VAL A 240 -22.08 3.79 16.35
C VAL A 240 -21.21 2.80 17.12
N PRO A 241 -19.98 3.18 17.52
CA PRO A 241 -19.05 2.25 18.17
C PRO A 241 -19.61 1.61 19.44
N GLU A 242 -20.34 2.37 20.26
CA GLU A 242 -20.88 1.96 21.55
C GLU A 242 -22.01 0.92 21.42
N GLU A 243 -22.65 0.86 20.26
CA GLU A 243 -23.73 -0.09 20.02
C GLU A 243 -23.24 -1.44 19.51
N ARG A 244 -22.04 -1.53 18.90
CA ARG A 244 -21.52 -2.79 18.37
C ARG A 244 -21.55 -3.94 19.36
N PRO A 245 -21.07 -3.82 20.62
CA PRO A 245 -21.17 -4.92 21.60
C PRO A 245 -22.62 -5.28 21.99
N ARG A 246 -23.53 -4.30 21.94
CA ARG A 246 -24.95 -4.55 22.25
C ARG A 246 -25.62 -5.32 21.12
N ILE A 247 -25.40 -4.93 19.87
CA ILE A 247 -25.91 -5.61 18.66
C ILE A 247 -25.34 -7.03 18.60
N ALA A 248 -24.02 -7.20 18.81
CA ALA A 248 -23.38 -8.50 18.89
C ALA A 248 -24.08 -9.38 19.95
N GLY A 249 -24.35 -8.82 21.14
CA GLY A 249 -25.05 -9.52 22.21
C GLY A 249 -26.49 -9.94 21.82
N VAL A 250 -27.22 -9.11 21.05
CA VAL A 250 -28.55 -9.50 20.54
C VAL A 250 -28.42 -10.69 19.58
N PHE A 251 -27.53 -10.61 18.60
CA PHE A 251 -27.33 -11.71 17.64
C PHE A 251 -26.91 -13.01 18.32
N GLU A 252 -26.01 -12.96 19.27
CA GLU A 252 -25.57 -14.16 19.99
C GLU A 252 -26.66 -14.78 20.86
N ARG A 253 -27.48 -13.96 21.52
CA ARG A 253 -28.64 -14.46 22.28
C ARG A 253 -29.66 -15.13 21.36
N ARG A 254 -29.92 -14.53 20.18
CA ARG A 254 -30.76 -15.15 19.14
C ARG A 254 -30.19 -16.48 18.66
N LEU A 255 -28.88 -16.57 18.37
CA LEU A 255 -28.22 -17.81 18.00
C LEU A 255 -28.35 -18.89 19.07
N LYS A 256 -28.17 -18.54 20.37
CA LYS A 256 -28.29 -19.47 21.48
C LYS A 256 -29.68 -20.14 21.60
N ILE A 257 -30.72 -19.41 21.24
CA ILE A 257 -32.12 -19.90 21.32
C ILE A 257 -32.67 -20.38 19.97
N GLY A 258 -31.84 -20.42 18.91
CA GLY A 258 -32.26 -20.81 17.56
C GLY A 258 -33.16 -19.80 16.86
N MET A 259 -33.20 -18.55 17.34
CA MET A 259 -33.95 -17.46 16.73
C MET A 259 -33.23 -16.96 15.48
N LYS A 260 -33.97 -16.57 14.44
CA LYS A 260 -33.43 -15.98 13.23
C LYS A 260 -32.76 -14.64 13.52
N LEU A 261 -31.71 -14.30 12.75
CA LEU A 261 -30.99 -13.03 12.97
C LEU A 261 -31.77 -11.83 12.43
N ASP A 262 -32.59 -12.01 11.38
CA ASP A 262 -33.49 -11.01 10.77
C ASP A 262 -32.74 -9.69 10.50
N THR A 263 -31.61 -9.76 9.77
CA THR A 263 -30.76 -8.60 9.48
C THR A 263 -30.78 -8.25 7.98
N ASP A 264 -31.18 -7.02 7.67
CA ASP A 264 -31.30 -6.51 6.30
C ASP A 264 -30.00 -6.58 5.51
N PRO A 265 -28.82 -6.24 6.06
CA PRO A 265 -27.56 -6.36 5.35
C PRO A 265 -27.28 -7.73 4.74
N SER A 266 -27.72 -8.80 5.38
CA SER A 266 -27.55 -10.16 4.87
C SER A 266 -28.40 -10.41 3.62
N VAL A 267 -29.61 -9.86 3.58
CA VAL A 267 -30.52 -9.93 2.44
C VAL A 267 -29.92 -9.11 1.27
N ILE A 268 -29.49 -7.88 1.55
CA ILE A 268 -28.86 -7.00 0.56
C ILE A 268 -27.65 -7.70 -0.09
N TYR A 269 -26.80 -8.31 0.71
CA TYR A 269 -25.65 -9.06 0.21
C TYR A 269 -26.11 -10.23 -0.69
N GLY A 270 -27.11 -11.01 -0.25
CA GLY A 270 -27.68 -12.12 -1.01
C GLY A 270 -28.32 -11.70 -2.32
N MET A 271 -28.91 -10.51 -2.41
CA MET A 271 -29.44 -9.93 -3.65
C MET A 271 -28.33 -9.53 -4.62
N GLY A 272 -27.15 -9.17 -4.12
CA GLY A 272 -26.02 -8.74 -4.94
C GLY A 272 -26.38 -7.64 -5.92
N LYS A 273 -26.19 -7.86 -7.22
CA LYS A 273 -26.49 -6.87 -8.28
C LYS A 273 -27.98 -6.55 -8.46
N ALA A 274 -28.89 -7.36 -7.91
CA ALA A 274 -30.32 -7.10 -7.97
C ALA A 274 -30.78 -6.04 -6.97
N TYR A 275 -29.93 -5.69 -5.98
CA TYR A 275 -30.25 -4.63 -5.04
C TYR A 275 -30.21 -3.25 -5.71
N THR A 276 -31.33 -2.53 -5.65
CA THR A 276 -31.53 -1.23 -6.30
C THR A 276 -31.61 -0.05 -5.33
N GLY A 277 -31.21 -0.27 -4.06
CA GLY A 277 -31.23 0.78 -3.03
C GLY A 277 -32.37 0.67 -2.02
N ASN A 278 -33.39 -0.14 -2.27
CA ASN A 278 -34.51 -0.41 -1.38
C ASN A 278 -34.72 -1.92 -1.21
N ILE A 279 -35.14 -2.33 -0.01
CA ILE A 279 -35.58 -3.70 0.27
C ILE A 279 -37.11 -3.73 0.26
N HIS A 280 -37.68 -4.66 -0.48
CA HIS A 280 -39.11 -4.90 -0.49
C HIS A 280 -39.47 -6.14 0.33
N LYS A 281 -40.73 -6.25 0.73
CA LYS A 281 -41.23 -7.41 1.50
C LYS A 281 -40.95 -8.73 0.78
N SER A 282 -41.08 -8.76 -0.53
CA SER A 282 -40.72 -9.93 -1.37
C SER A 282 -39.28 -10.37 -1.23
N ASP A 283 -38.33 -9.41 -1.02
CA ASP A 283 -36.92 -9.72 -0.88
C ASP A 283 -36.64 -10.41 0.45
N LEU A 284 -37.35 -9.96 1.53
CA LEU A 284 -37.29 -10.60 2.85
C LEU A 284 -37.90 -12.01 2.86
N GLU A 285 -38.84 -12.28 1.99
CA GLU A 285 -39.53 -13.59 1.84
C GLU A 285 -38.81 -14.54 0.87
N THR A 286 -37.95 -14.01 -0.02
CA THR A 286 -37.20 -14.81 -0.99
C THR A 286 -36.07 -15.58 -0.31
N ASP A 287 -36.12 -16.91 -0.39
CA ASP A 287 -35.09 -17.74 0.22
C ASP A 287 -33.76 -17.72 -0.56
N THR A 288 -32.72 -17.24 0.11
CA THR A 288 -31.33 -17.31 -0.38
C THR A 288 -30.43 -17.84 0.74
N PRO A 289 -29.22 -18.35 0.43
CA PRO A 289 -28.29 -18.79 1.46
C PRO A 289 -27.94 -17.71 2.50
N TYR A 290 -28.10 -16.43 2.13
CA TYR A 290 -27.78 -15.27 2.99
C TYR A 290 -29.01 -14.67 3.68
N ASN A 291 -30.25 -15.07 3.30
CA ASN A 291 -31.44 -14.46 3.87
C ASN A 291 -31.70 -14.96 5.30
N THR A 292 -31.32 -14.17 6.30
CA THR A 292 -31.50 -14.47 7.71
C THR A 292 -32.93 -14.30 8.22
N TYR A 293 -33.88 -13.82 7.37
CA TYR A 293 -35.32 -13.84 7.66
C TYR A 293 -35.96 -15.18 7.30
N THR A 294 -35.40 -15.94 6.34
CA THR A 294 -35.90 -17.25 5.95
C THR A 294 -35.14 -18.39 6.62
N ARG A 295 -33.85 -18.19 6.92
CA ARG A 295 -32.95 -19.20 7.48
C ARG A 295 -32.46 -18.82 8.87
N ALA A 296 -32.42 -19.78 9.79
CA ALA A 296 -31.85 -19.62 11.12
C ALA A 296 -30.32 -19.83 11.09
N GLY A 297 -29.61 -19.25 12.05
CA GLY A 297 -28.16 -19.35 12.16
C GLY A 297 -27.39 -18.28 11.37
N LEU A 298 -26.09 -18.49 11.26
CA LEU A 298 -25.20 -17.60 10.49
C LEU A 298 -25.32 -17.85 8.99
N PRO A 299 -25.15 -16.81 8.16
CA PRO A 299 -24.97 -17.00 6.72
C PRO A 299 -23.70 -17.81 6.41
N PRO A 300 -23.53 -18.35 5.18
CA PRO A 300 -22.44 -19.26 4.87
C PRO A 300 -21.06 -18.60 4.87
N THR A 301 -20.98 -17.28 4.66
CA THR A 301 -19.74 -16.52 4.65
C THR A 301 -19.96 -15.15 5.30
N PRO A 302 -18.91 -14.40 5.64
CA PRO A 302 -19.02 -12.98 5.89
C PRO A 302 -19.70 -12.26 4.71
N ILE A 303 -20.24 -11.07 4.95
CA ILE A 303 -20.90 -10.23 3.94
C ILE A 303 -20.14 -8.92 3.64
N ALA A 304 -19.07 -8.67 4.39
CA ALA A 304 -18.21 -7.50 4.27
C ALA A 304 -16.92 -7.72 5.06
N LEU A 305 -15.95 -6.82 4.88
CA LEU A 305 -14.74 -6.74 5.71
C LEU A 305 -15.12 -6.16 7.09
N PRO A 306 -15.05 -6.93 8.18
CA PRO A 306 -15.32 -6.40 9.50
C PRO A 306 -14.13 -5.61 10.04
N SER A 307 -14.40 -4.51 10.73
CA SER A 307 -13.39 -3.77 11.49
C SER A 307 -12.91 -4.57 12.70
N ARG A 308 -11.75 -4.17 13.26
CA ARG A 308 -11.28 -4.72 14.55
C ARG A 308 -12.33 -4.55 15.64
N ALA A 309 -12.98 -3.39 15.69
CA ALA A 309 -14.02 -3.11 16.68
C ALA A 309 -15.26 -4.01 16.56
N ALA A 310 -15.64 -4.41 15.34
CA ALA A 310 -16.73 -5.36 15.14
C ALA A 310 -16.33 -6.79 15.56
N ILE A 311 -15.09 -7.20 15.29
CA ILE A 311 -14.56 -8.49 15.75
C ILE A 311 -14.51 -8.53 17.30
N ASP A 312 -13.98 -7.48 17.93
CA ASP A 312 -13.91 -7.38 19.39
C ASP A 312 -15.30 -7.40 20.03
N ALA A 313 -16.26 -6.69 19.42
CA ALA A 313 -17.64 -6.65 19.90
C ALA A 313 -18.31 -8.04 19.90
N VAL A 314 -18.00 -8.85 18.89
CA VAL A 314 -18.51 -10.23 18.78
C VAL A 314 -17.82 -11.17 19.77
N LEU A 315 -16.55 -10.97 20.03
CA LEU A 315 -15.78 -11.81 20.96
C LEU A 315 -15.98 -11.42 22.43
N HIS A 316 -16.46 -10.19 22.67
CA HIS A 316 -16.78 -9.63 24.00
C HIS A 316 -18.11 -8.87 23.96
N PRO A 317 -19.24 -9.58 23.74
CA PRO A 317 -20.56 -8.95 23.60
C PRO A 317 -21.03 -8.32 24.92
N ALA A 318 -21.83 -7.27 24.80
CA ALA A 318 -22.44 -6.68 25.99
C ALA A 318 -23.43 -7.65 26.64
N ALA A 319 -23.32 -7.76 27.94
CA ALA A 319 -24.31 -8.47 28.76
C ALA A 319 -25.70 -7.83 28.67
N GLY A 320 -26.74 -8.60 28.89
CA GLY A 320 -28.14 -8.13 28.88
C GLY A 320 -29.09 -9.21 28.37
N ASP A 321 -30.35 -8.83 28.22
CA ASP A 321 -31.47 -9.70 27.85
C ASP A 321 -32.15 -9.29 26.52
N ALA A 322 -31.69 -8.19 25.89
CA ALA A 322 -32.29 -7.69 24.64
C ALA A 322 -32.19 -8.73 23.51
N LEU A 323 -33.32 -9.01 22.88
CA LEU A 323 -33.44 -9.89 21.70
C LEU A 323 -33.80 -9.09 20.43
N TYR A 324 -34.14 -7.81 20.58
CA TYR A 324 -34.57 -6.95 19.48
C TYR A 324 -33.88 -5.59 19.56
N PHE A 325 -33.73 -4.97 18.42
CA PHE A 325 -33.36 -3.55 18.30
C PHE A 325 -34.10 -2.92 17.13
N VAL A 326 -34.29 -1.62 17.15
CA VAL A 326 -34.91 -0.83 16.09
C VAL A 326 -34.29 0.54 16.02
N ALA A 327 -34.03 1.04 14.81
CA ALA A 327 -33.48 2.36 14.59
C ALA A 327 -34.40 3.45 15.12
N LYS A 328 -33.83 4.45 15.84
CA LYS A 328 -34.59 5.61 16.36
C LYS A 328 -34.67 6.76 15.35
N GLY A 329 -33.93 6.70 14.23
CA GLY A 329 -33.89 7.74 13.23
C GLY A 329 -32.82 8.81 13.48
N ASP A 330 -32.09 8.75 14.58
CA ASP A 330 -30.96 9.61 14.94
C ASP A 330 -29.59 8.92 14.76
N GLY A 331 -29.59 7.75 14.11
CA GLY A 331 -28.41 6.90 13.89
C GLY A 331 -28.17 5.89 15.02
N THR A 332 -28.98 5.92 16.10
CA THR A 332 -28.91 4.97 17.22
C THR A 332 -30.10 4.02 17.25
N HIS A 333 -30.03 3.01 18.13
CA HIS A 333 -31.06 1.97 18.24
C HIS A 333 -31.70 1.94 19.62
N GLU A 334 -32.97 1.57 19.66
CA GLU A 334 -33.69 1.15 20.88
C GLU A 334 -33.59 -0.37 20.98
N PHE A 335 -33.21 -0.86 22.16
CA PHE A 335 -33.04 -2.28 22.44
C PHE A 335 -34.14 -2.79 23.34
N SER A 336 -34.72 -3.94 23.04
CA SER A 336 -35.87 -4.52 23.74
C SER A 336 -35.65 -6.00 24.02
N ALA A 337 -36.07 -6.45 25.21
CA ALA A 337 -36.01 -7.85 25.59
C ALA A 337 -37.18 -8.67 25.01
N THR A 338 -38.35 -8.05 24.87
CA THR A 338 -39.57 -8.71 24.42
C THR A 338 -40.06 -8.17 23.07
N LEU A 339 -40.81 -9.00 22.34
CA LEU A 339 -41.50 -8.58 21.13
C LEU A 339 -42.53 -7.47 21.37
N ALA A 340 -43.17 -7.45 22.53
CA ALA A 340 -44.15 -6.41 22.88
C ALA A 340 -43.48 -5.03 22.99
N GLU A 341 -42.33 -4.95 23.68
CA GLU A 341 -41.52 -3.74 23.78
C GLU A 341 -40.98 -3.30 22.42
N HIS A 342 -40.47 -4.24 21.64
CA HIS A 342 -40.00 -3.96 20.27
C HIS A 342 -41.12 -3.38 19.40
N ASN A 343 -42.30 -3.98 19.40
CA ASN A 343 -43.44 -3.47 18.63
C ASN A 343 -43.87 -2.06 19.12
N ALA A 344 -43.76 -1.76 20.43
CA ALA A 344 -43.98 -0.42 20.94
C ALA A 344 -42.93 0.57 20.44
N ALA A 345 -41.65 0.19 20.44
CA ALA A 345 -40.56 0.99 19.87
C ALA A 345 -40.71 1.23 18.34
N VAL A 346 -41.10 0.20 17.59
CA VAL A 346 -41.40 0.35 16.13
C VAL A 346 -42.54 1.34 15.91
N ARG A 347 -43.65 1.26 16.69
CA ARG A 347 -44.73 2.24 16.57
C ARG A 347 -44.24 3.66 16.83
N LYS A 348 -43.42 3.84 17.86
CA LYS A 348 -42.90 5.14 18.29
C LYS A 348 -41.93 5.73 17.25
N TYR A 349 -40.93 4.97 16.85
CA TYR A 349 -39.79 5.50 16.08
C TYR A 349 -39.94 5.37 14.58
N ILE A 350 -40.62 4.33 14.09
CA ILE A 350 -40.79 4.09 12.64
C ILE A 350 -42.12 4.57 12.11
N LEU A 351 -43.23 4.31 12.84
CA LEU A 351 -44.56 4.63 12.37
C LEU A 351 -45.06 6.00 12.85
N GLY A 352 -44.32 6.70 13.71
CA GLY A 352 -44.72 8.02 14.26
C GLY A 352 -46.06 8.02 15.00
N LYS A 353 -46.47 6.85 15.56
CA LYS A 353 -47.71 6.68 16.31
C LYS A 353 -47.37 6.62 17.79
N ASN A 354 -47.73 7.68 18.55
CA ASN A 354 -47.66 7.70 19.99
C ASN A 354 -48.76 6.82 20.61
#